data_4420803e584a9d1b3b10ccd7be467218
#
_entry.id   4420803e584a9d1b3b10ccd7be467218
#
_cell.length_a   1.000
_cell.length_b   1.000
_cell.length_c   1.000
_cell.angle_alpha   90.00
_cell.angle_beta   90.00
_cell.angle_gamma   90.00
#
_symmetry.space_group_name_H-M   'P 1'
#
loop_
_entity.id
_entity.type
_entity.pdbx_description
1 polymer ?
#
loop_
_entity_poly.entity_id
_entity_poly.type
_entity_poly.pdbx_seq_one_letter_code
_entity_poly.pdbx_strand_id
1 'polypeptide(L)'
;FFVGLASFLLFLISITGLILIIKRQQGIKAFFNRIIKDNFYSYYHIYLGRLLLLPIIIITLTGVYLSLQRFEILPNIVLNHDVDYTAITADPQRPLAEFPALQNITLSDVRYIEFPFSPDVEDPYKISLTNKEILVNQVTGEIISEVPYPFVNMMSHYSTVLHTGRGSVLWSIVLAAACISILFFIYSGFKMTFMRRKGRIKNKFKAAQCEIVILVGSETGSTMSFAGLFYNELLNKGKKAFLTQMDKYQKFPKMEHLVIFTSTYGDGEPPANATKFMSQLQKNNQSQDFNYSVVGFGSLAYPSYCKFAFDVDDALKASSDAQELLGVYTINNKSWEAFDQWVDQWGERLG
;
A
#
# COMPACT_ATOMS: atom_id res chain seq x y z
N PHE A 1 -5.29 -13.93 18.78
CA PHE A 1 -5.57 -14.29 17.38
C PHE A 1 -5.76 -13.05 16.51
N PHE A 2 -6.75 -12.17 16.78
CA PHE A 2 -7.06 -11.02 15.93
C PHE A 2 -5.88 -10.08 15.70
N VAL A 3 -5.02 -9.84 16.69
CA VAL A 3 -3.82 -8.99 16.53
C VAL A 3 -2.83 -9.61 15.54
N GLY A 4 -2.57 -10.92 15.66
CA GLY A 4 -1.67 -11.63 14.76
C GLY A 4 -2.21 -11.65 13.33
N LEU A 5 -3.51 -11.89 13.14
CA LEU A 5 -4.17 -11.83 11.84
C LEU A 5 -4.09 -10.42 11.24
N ALA A 6 -4.34 -9.38 12.05
CA ALA A 6 -4.25 -7.99 11.59
C ALA A 6 -2.82 -7.63 11.17
N SER A 7 -1.79 -8.04 11.93
CA SER A 7 -0.38 -7.84 11.59
C SER A 7 -0.02 -8.54 10.28
N PHE A 8 -0.48 -9.77 10.08
CA PHE A 8 -0.25 -10.53 8.84
C PHE A 8 -0.91 -9.87 7.63
N LEU A 9 -2.19 -9.46 7.75
CA LEU A 9 -2.89 -8.77 6.67
C LEU A 9 -2.22 -7.43 6.34
N LEU A 10 -1.80 -6.68 7.35
CA LEU A 10 -1.11 -5.40 7.14
C LEU A 10 0.26 -5.60 6.47
N PHE A 11 0.97 -6.66 6.83
CA PHE A 11 2.21 -7.07 6.14
C PHE A 11 1.95 -7.35 4.65
N LEU A 12 0.94 -8.15 4.31
CA LEU A 12 0.56 -8.43 2.92
C LEU A 12 0.18 -7.16 2.15
N ILE A 13 -0.60 -6.27 2.79
CA ILE A 13 -0.98 -4.98 2.19
C ILE A 13 0.25 -4.11 1.93
N SER A 14 1.24 -4.11 2.84
CA SER A 14 2.47 -3.33 2.67
C SER A 14 3.31 -3.83 1.50
N ILE A 15 3.45 -5.15 1.36
CA ILE A 15 4.18 -5.77 0.22
C ILE A 15 3.44 -5.52 -1.10
N THR A 16 2.12 -5.74 -1.13
CA THR A 16 1.34 -5.49 -2.36
C THR A 16 1.32 -4.01 -2.72
N GLY A 17 1.27 -3.12 -1.72
CA GLY A 17 1.41 -1.66 -1.91
C GLY A 17 2.74 -1.26 -2.55
N LEU A 18 3.85 -1.86 -2.09
CA LEU A 18 5.17 -1.68 -2.69
C LEU A 18 5.20 -2.10 -4.16
N ILE A 19 4.68 -3.30 -4.46
CA ILE A 19 4.62 -3.83 -5.83
C ILE A 19 3.82 -2.90 -6.73
N LEU A 20 2.66 -2.42 -6.26
CA LEU A 20 1.82 -1.48 -7.00
C LEU A 20 2.49 -0.13 -7.26
N ILE A 21 3.24 0.41 -6.28
CA ILE A 21 4.00 1.65 -6.47
C ILE A 21 5.10 1.46 -7.51
N ILE A 22 5.86 0.37 -7.43
CA ILE A 22 6.94 0.05 -8.39
C ILE A 22 6.35 -0.12 -9.80
N LYS A 23 5.27 -0.88 -9.93
CA LYS A 23 4.59 -1.09 -11.21
C LYS A 23 4.09 0.23 -11.80
N ARG A 24 3.38 1.04 -11.01
CA ARG A 24 2.83 2.33 -11.45
C ARG A 24 3.92 3.31 -11.92
N GLN A 25 5.13 3.18 -11.41
CA GLN A 25 6.25 4.08 -11.73
C GLN A 25 7.22 3.53 -12.78
N GLN A 26 6.92 2.35 -13.34
CA GLN A 26 7.74 1.73 -14.38
C GLN A 26 9.15 1.35 -13.92
N GLY A 27 9.29 0.94 -12.65
CA GLY A 27 10.53 0.36 -12.16
C GLY A 27 10.98 0.83 -10.79
N ILE A 28 11.94 0.10 -10.22
CA ILE A 28 12.48 0.36 -8.88
C ILE A 28 13.21 1.70 -8.83
N LYS A 29 13.92 2.09 -9.88
CA LYS A 29 14.63 3.39 -9.94
C LYS A 29 13.65 4.57 -9.86
N ALA A 30 12.49 4.44 -10.46
CA ALA A 30 11.45 5.45 -10.46
C ALA A 30 10.68 5.54 -9.12
N PHE A 31 10.87 4.58 -8.20
CA PHE A 31 10.32 4.66 -6.85
C PHE A 31 10.72 5.94 -6.10
N PHE A 32 11.90 6.47 -6.39
CA PHE A 32 12.42 7.72 -5.80
C PHE A 32 12.03 8.98 -6.59
N ASN A 33 11.36 8.85 -7.72
CA ASN A 33 10.92 10.00 -8.53
C ASN A 33 9.86 10.85 -7.80
N ARG A 34 9.71 12.08 -8.27
CA ARG A 34 8.76 13.05 -7.72
C ARG A 34 7.33 12.51 -7.79
N ILE A 35 6.61 12.58 -6.67
CA ILE A 35 5.20 12.19 -6.58
C ILE A 35 4.36 13.34 -7.15
N ILE A 36 3.44 13.02 -8.05
CA ILE A 36 2.52 14.00 -8.62
C ILE A 36 1.43 14.34 -7.60
N LYS A 37 1.21 15.64 -7.41
CA LYS A 37 0.17 16.15 -6.51
C LYS A 37 -1.19 16.08 -7.21
N ASP A 38 -1.87 14.93 -7.10
CA ASP A 38 -3.21 14.73 -7.64
C ASP A 38 -4.29 15.26 -6.68
N ASN A 39 -4.34 14.68 -5.46
CA ASN A 39 -5.16 15.16 -4.36
C ASN A 39 -4.43 14.91 -3.04
N PHE A 40 -4.85 15.61 -1.96
CA PHE A 40 -4.21 15.54 -0.66
C PHE A 40 -4.07 14.08 -0.15
N TYR A 41 -5.16 13.31 -0.19
CA TYR A 41 -5.17 11.95 0.36
C TYR A 41 -4.27 11.00 -0.43
N SER A 42 -4.33 11.02 -1.75
CA SER A 42 -3.50 10.20 -2.63
C SER A 42 -2.02 10.57 -2.52
N TYR A 43 -1.72 11.87 -2.53
CA TYR A 43 -0.35 12.37 -2.43
C TYR A 43 0.32 11.93 -1.11
N TYR A 44 -0.29 12.24 0.04
CA TYR A 44 0.29 11.89 1.33
C TYR A 44 0.25 10.39 1.62
N HIS A 45 -0.74 9.65 1.12
CA HIS A 45 -0.75 8.19 1.20
C HIS A 45 0.49 7.58 0.53
N ILE A 46 0.84 8.03 -0.67
CA ILE A 46 2.02 7.54 -1.40
C ILE A 46 3.31 8.07 -0.75
N TYR A 47 3.35 9.35 -0.38
CA TYR A 47 4.54 9.98 0.21
C TYR A 47 4.94 9.31 1.54
N LEU A 48 4.02 9.23 2.49
CA LEU A 48 4.25 8.57 3.78
C LEU A 48 4.45 7.06 3.62
N GLY A 49 3.72 6.44 2.66
CA GLY A 49 3.89 5.03 2.33
C GLY A 49 5.29 4.71 1.84
N ARG A 50 5.94 5.59 1.08
CA ARG A 50 7.34 5.41 0.67
C ARG A 50 8.31 5.65 1.83
N LEU A 51 8.11 6.74 2.58
CA LEU A 51 9.01 7.15 3.65
C LEU A 51 9.05 6.13 4.79
N LEU A 52 7.89 5.59 5.17
CA LEU A 52 7.74 4.70 6.33
C LEU A 52 7.53 3.23 5.95
N LEU A 53 7.76 2.89 4.68
CA LEU A 53 7.58 1.50 4.19
C LEU A 53 8.40 0.51 5.00
N LEU A 54 9.70 0.78 5.18
CA LEU A 54 10.61 -0.12 5.90
C LEU A 54 10.22 -0.28 7.36
N PRO A 55 9.99 0.78 8.15
CA PRO A 55 9.46 0.66 9.51
C PRO A 55 8.15 -0.13 9.60
N ILE A 56 7.22 0.07 8.66
CA ILE A 56 5.93 -0.64 8.65
C ILE A 56 6.13 -2.13 8.35
N ILE A 57 7.01 -2.49 7.43
CA ILE A 57 7.34 -3.89 7.17
C ILE A 57 7.98 -4.54 8.41
N ILE A 58 8.90 -3.85 9.06
CA ILE A 58 9.56 -4.36 10.28
C ILE A 58 8.54 -4.59 11.40
N ILE A 59 7.71 -3.58 11.71
CA ILE A 59 6.75 -3.71 12.82
C ILE A 59 5.68 -4.78 12.53
N THR A 60 5.25 -4.94 11.28
CA THR A 60 4.26 -5.95 10.91
C THR A 60 4.84 -7.35 10.92
N LEU A 61 6.05 -7.54 10.37
CA LEU A 61 6.74 -8.82 10.36
C LEU A 61 7.07 -9.30 11.77
N THR A 62 7.62 -8.42 12.61
CA THR A 62 7.90 -8.72 14.02
C THR A 62 6.61 -8.98 14.81
N GLY A 63 5.52 -8.25 14.51
CA GLY A 63 4.21 -8.51 15.09
C GLY A 63 3.64 -9.89 14.75
N VAL A 64 3.84 -10.36 13.52
CA VAL A 64 3.49 -11.73 13.11
C VAL A 64 4.33 -12.74 13.89
N TYR A 65 5.65 -12.54 13.95
CA TYR A 65 6.55 -13.44 14.66
C TYR A 65 6.18 -13.58 16.14
N LEU A 66 6.00 -12.46 16.85
CA LEU A 66 5.62 -12.45 18.27
C LEU A 66 4.23 -13.05 18.50
N SER A 67 3.31 -12.91 17.55
CA SER A 67 2.00 -13.55 17.62
C SER A 67 2.10 -15.08 17.48
N LEU A 68 2.93 -15.57 16.53
CA LEU A 68 3.17 -17.01 16.37
C LEU A 68 3.80 -17.62 17.61
N GLN A 69 4.71 -16.90 18.26
CA GLN A 69 5.31 -17.32 19.53
C GLN A 69 4.29 -17.33 20.68
N ARG A 70 3.44 -16.28 20.76
CA ARG A 70 2.39 -16.20 21.80
C ARG A 70 1.36 -17.33 21.69
N PHE A 71 1.12 -17.83 20.48
CA PHE A 71 0.23 -18.96 20.23
C PHE A 71 0.93 -20.32 20.26
N GLU A 72 2.19 -20.35 20.73
CA GLU A 72 2.99 -21.58 20.86
C GLU A 72 3.17 -22.33 19.53
N ILE A 73 2.95 -21.66 18.37
CA ILE A 73 3.27 -22.20 17.06
C ILE A 73 4.79 -22.26 16.86
N LEU A 74 5.50 -21.27 17.40
CA LEU A 74 6.95 -21.29 17.54
C LEU A 74 7.30 -21.76 18.97
N PRO A 75 8.28 -22.67 19.11
CA PRO A 75 8.64 -23.19 20.43
C PRO A 75 9.19 -22.08 21.33
N ASN A 76 8.79 -22.09 22.59
CA ASN A 76 9.43 -21.30 23.62
C ASN A 76 10.44 -22.20 24.33
N ILE A 77 11.72 -22.01 24.04
CA ILE A 77 12.78 -22.89 24.59
C ILE A 77 13.23 -22.29 25.92
N VAL A 78 12.92 -23.00 26.99
CA VAL A 78 13.46 -22.70 28.31
C VAL A 78 14.89 -23.20 28.37
N LEU A 79 15.81 -22.34 28.80
CA LEU A 79 17.20 -22.73 28.98
C LEU A 79 17.31 -23.61 30.19
N ASN A 80 18.04 -24.72 30.07
CA ASN A 80 18.34 -25.60 31.17
C ASN A 80 19.84 -25.50 31.48
N HIS A 81 20.15 -25.08 32.70
CA HIS A 81 21.51 -25.03 33.22
C HIS A 81 21.81 -26.35 33.93
N ASP A 82 22.82 -27.05 33.43
CA ASP A 82 23.33 -28.24 34.12
C ASP A 82 24.34 -27.78 35.17
N VAL A 83 23.90 -27.75 36.42
CA VAL A 83 24.68 -27.25 37.57
C VAL A 83 24.90 -28.35 38.58
N ASP A 84 26.17 -28.62 38.90
CA ASP A 84 26.52 -29.44 40.07
C ASP A 84 26.55 -28.54 41.32
N TYR A 85 25.44 -28.52 42.03
CA TYR A 85 25.29 -27.72 43.24
C TYR A 85 26.23 -28.14 44.36
N THR A 86 26.74 -29.41 44.36
CA THR A 86 27.69 -29.91 45.37
C THR A 86 29.09 -29.34 45.17
N ALA A 87 29.42 -28.87 43.99
CA ALA A 87 30.70 -28.27 43.65
C ALA A 87 30.75 -26.75 43.90
N ILE A 88 29.62 -26.10 44.25
CA ILE A 88 29.57 -24.69 44.52
C ILE A 88 30.26 -24.36 45.84
N THR A 89 31.24 -23.45 45.82
CA THR A 89 32.02 -23.04 46.99
C THR A 89 31.62 -21.63 47.44
N ALA A 90 31.83 -21.38 48.76
CA ALA A 90 31.65 -20.06 49.35
C ALA A 90 32.97 -19.27 49.51
N ASP A 91 34.09 -19.82 49.07
CA ASP A 91 35.40 -19.23 49.18
C ASP A 91 36.09 -19.12 47.81
N PRO A 92 36.82 -18.01 47.52
CA PRO A 92 36.97 -16.85 48.38
C PRO A 92 35.76 -15.91 48.27
N GLN A 93 35.31 -15.30 49.35
CA GLN A 93 34.32 -14.25 49.33
C GLN A 93 34.88 -13.00 48.64
N ARG A 94 34.11 -12.46 47.71
CA ARG A 94 34.49 -11.24 46.96
C ARG A 94 33.36 -10.20 46.99
N PRO A 95 33.70 -8.91 47.08
CA PRO A 95 32.71 -7.88 46.88
C PRO A 95 32.24 -7.86 45.41
N LEU A 96 31.00 -7.46 45.14
CA LEU A 96 30.41 -7.46 43.80
C LEU A 96 31.27 -6.77 42.73
N ALA A 97 31.98 -5.69 43.09
CA ALA A 97 32.88 -4.96 42.21
C ALA A 97 34.10 -5.80 41.71
N GLU A 98 34.43 -6.86 42.42
CA GLU A 98 35.59 -7.75 42.12
C GLU A 98 35.15 -9.07 41.50
N PHE A 99 33.90 -9.25 41.16
CA PHE A 99 33.38 -10.48 40.57
C PHE A 99 34.05 -10.73 39.21
N PRO A 100 34.75 -11.86 39.04
CA PRO A 100 35.43 -12.19 37.79
C PRO A 100 34.49 -12.26 36.62
N ALA A 101 33.28 -12.78 36.82
CA ALA A 101 32.25 -12.87 35.79
C ALA A 101 31.83 -11.50 35.19
N LEU A 102 31.91 -10.42 35.98
CA LEU A 102 31.48 -9.09 35.57
C LEU A 102 32.59 -8.25 34.95
N GLN A 103 33.84 -8.62 35.08
CA GLN A 103 35.00 -7.85 34.62
C GLN A 103 34.99 -7.56 33.10
N ASN A 104 34.45 -8.50 32.32
CA ASN A 104 34.45 -8.43 30.86
C ASN A 104 33.04 -8.22 30.27
N ILE A 105 32.04 -7.92 31.09
CA ILE A 105 30.65 -7.69 30.66
C ILE A 105 30.38 -6.18 30.68
N THR A 106 30.01 -5.63 29.54
CA THR A 106 29.58 -4.22 29.49
C THR A 106 28.06 -4.14 29.76
N LEU A 107 27.62 -2.99 30.26
CA LEU A 107 26.19 -2.76 30.53
C LEU A 107 25.32 -2.90 29.27
N SER A 108 25.90 -2.64 28.08
CA SER A 108 25.24 -2.84 26.80
C SER A 108 25.01 -4.31 26.44
N ASP A 109 25.76 -5.22 27.02
CA ASP A 109 25.61 -6.68 26.78
C ASP A 109 24.52 -7.28 27.64
N VAL A 110 24.15 -6.61 28.74
CA VAL A 110 23.18 -7.13 29.72
C VAL A 110 21.75 -6.81 29.26
N ARG A 111 20.93 -7.86 29.13
CA ARG A 111 19.49 -7.77 28.89
C ARG A 111 18.69 -7.66 30.17
N TYR A 112 19.04 -8.53 31.15
CA TYR A 112 18.32 -8.67 32.41
C TYR A 112 19.22 -9.30 33.44
N ILE A 113 19.06 -8.92 34.72
CA ILE A 113 19.71 -9.51 35.87
C ILE A 113 18.63 -9.91 36.87
N GLU A 114 18.62 -11.16 37.22
CA GLU A 114 17.84 -11.70 38.33
C GLU A 114 18.77 -11.87 39.53
N PHE A 115 18.41 -11.25 40.64
CA PHE A 115 19.19 -11.27 41.84
C PHE A 115 18.85 -12.52 42.67
N PRO A 116 19.80 -13.08 43.43
CA PRO A 116 19.52 -14.16 44.36
C PRO A 116 18.35 -13.81 45.28
N PHE A 117 17.50 -14.77 45.53
CA PHE A 117 16.37 -14.64 46.45
C PHE A 117 16.78 -14.85 47.91
N SER A 118 17.79 -15.68 48.14
CA SER A 118 18.29 -16.03 49.45
C SER A 118 19.80 -15.79 49.57
N PRO A 119 20.37 -15.74 50.80
CA PRO A 119 21.82 -15.70 50.99
C PRO A 119 22.51 -17.07 50.80
N ASP A 120 21.79 -18.08 50.33
CA ASP A 120 22.34 -19.41 50.10
C ASP A 120 23.27 -19.40 48.89
N VAL A 121 24.44 -20.04 49.04
CA VAL A 121 25.46 -20.14 47.99
C VAL A 121 24.95 -20.85 46.73
N GLU A 122 23.93 -21.67 46.87
CA GLU A 122 23.26 -22.39 45.77
C GLU A 122 22.30 -21.50 44.99
N ASP A 123 22.00 -20.28 45.45
CA ASP A 123 21.11 -19.31 44.78
C ASP A 123 21.95 -18.28 44.00
N PRO A 124 22.16 -18.45 42.68
CA PRO A 124 23.07 -17.62 41.92
C PRO A 124 22.43 -16.35 41.40
N TYR A 125 23.26 -15.36 41.00
CA TYR A 125 22.82 -14.36 40.02
C TYR A 125 22.57 -15.02 38.67
N LYS A 126 21.40 -14.74 38.07
CA LYS A 126 21.09 -15.13 36.71
C LYS A 126 21.21 -13.91 35.79
N ILE A 127 22.18 -13.91 34.92
CA ILE A 127 22.49 -12.79 34.06
C ILE A 127 22.21 -13.18 32.61
N SER A 128 21.20 -12.58 32.04
CA SER A 128 20.86 -12.71 30.64
C SER A 128 21.68 -11.70 29.81
N LEU A 129 22.56 -12.20 28.97
CA LEU A 129 23.39 -11.40 28.06
C LEU A 129 22.80 -11.33 26.63
N THR A 130 23.46 -10.71 25.73
CA THR A 130 23.00 -10.55 24.33
C THR A 130 22.84 -11.88 23.59
N ASN A 131 23.73 -12.85 23.84
CA ASN A 131 23.80 -14.12 23.10
C ASN A 131 23.76 -15.39 23.99
N LYS A 132 23.79 -15.22 25.32
CA LYS A 132 23.85 -16.31 26.28
C LYS A 132 23.25 -15.90 27.61
N GLU A 133 22.97 -16.92 28.46
CA GLU A 133 22.60 -16.73 29.84
C GLU A 133 23.71 -17.35 30.70
N ILE A 134 24.08 -16.67 31.77
CA ILE A 134 25.08 -17.15 32.73
C ILE A 134 24.49 -17.19 34.16
N LEU A 135 24.88 -18.20 34.91
CA LEU A 135 24.67 -18.24 36.35
C LEU A 135 25.99 -17.88 37.01
N VAL A 136 25.94 -16.94 37.94
CA VAL A 136 27.12 -16.45 38.65
C VAL A 136 26.95 -16.66 40.14
N ASN A 137 27.96 -17.30 40.77
CA ASN A 137 27.99 -17.52 42.22
C ASN A 137 27.91 -16.17 42.95
N GLN A 138 26.94 -16.07 43.88
CA GLN A 138 26.70 -14.81 44.59
C GLN A 138 27.79 -14.44 45.61
N VAL A 139 28.68 -15.37 45.98
CA VAL A 139 29.73 -15.18 46.96
C VAL A 139 31.10 -15.00 46.33
N THR A 140 31.45 -15.87 45.37
CA THR A 140 32.77 -15.86 44.71
C THR A 140 32.81 -15.03 43.44
N GLY A 141 31.64 -14.78 42.82
CA GLY A 141 31.53 -14.06 41.54
C GLY A 141 32.00 -14.87 40.33
N GLU A 142 32.19 -16.18 40.47
CA GLU A 142 32.57 -17.06 39.37
C GLU A 142 31.37 -17.56 38.58
N ILE A 143 31.57 -17.84 37.28
CA ILE A 143 30.52 -18.37 36.41
C ILE A 143 30.32 -19.85 36.78
N ILE A 144 29.11 -20.21 37.24
CA ILE A 144 28.71 -21.58 37.53
C ILE A 144 28.30 -22.32 36.28
N SER A 145 27.54 -21.65 35.41
CA SER A 145 27.04 -22.24 34.18
C SER A 145 26.85 -21.17 33.13
N GLU A 146 27.06 -21.53 31.88
CA GLU A 146 26.89 -20.68 30.71
C GLU A 146 26.13 -21.43 29.62
N VAL A 147 25.01 -20.90 29.16
CA VAL A 147 24.19 -21.52 28.13
C VAL A 147 23.91 -20.50 26.98
N PRO A 148 24.33 -20.80 25.75
CA PRO A 148 24.03 -19.95 24.62
C PRO A 148 22.54 -19.98 24.29
N TYR A 149 22.00 -18.83 23.83
CA TYR A 149 20.62 -18.77 23.39
C TYR A 149 20.42 -19.52 22.07
N PRO A 150 19.40 -20.39 21.98
CA PRO A 150 18.93 -20.92 20.71
C PRO A 150 18.48 -19.79 19.78
N PHE A 151 18.54 -20.06 18.47
CA PHE A 151 18.15 -19.08 17.43
C PHE A 151 16.75 -18.50 17.68
N VAL A 152 15.79 -19.32 18.09
CA VAL A 152 14.40 -18.87 18.35
C VAL A 152 14.36 -17.83 19.48
N ASN A 153 15.12 -18.03 20.57
CA ASN A 153 15.18 -17.07 21.68
C ASN A 153 15.82 -15.74 21.26
N MET A 154 16.88 -15.81 20.44
CA MET A 154 17.48 -14.60 19.87
C MET A 154 16.52 -13.85 18.96
N MET A 155 15.84 -14.54 18.04
CA MET A 155 14.84 -13.95 17.16
C MET A 155 13.67 -13.33 17.93
N SER A 156 13.23 -13.98 19.01
CA SER A 156 12.21 -13.43 19.91
C SER A 156 12.65 -12.11 20.55
N HIS A 157 13.88 -12.07 21.05
CA HIS A 157 14.44 -10.85 21.62
C HIS A 157 14.53 -9.73 20.58
N TYR A 158 15.14 -9.98 19.43
CA TYR A 158 15.27 -8.96 18.36
C TYR A 158 13.91 -8.51 17.83
N SER A 159 12.97 -9.43 17.67
CA SER A 159 11.61 -9.09 17.29
C SER A 159 10.95 -8.17 18.32
N THR A 160 11.13 -8.43 19.61
CA THR A 160 10.62 -7.57 20.69
C THR A 160 11.27 -6.19 20.67
N VAL A 161 12.59 -6.11 20.53
CA VAL A 161 13.34 -4.84 20.47
C VAL A 161 12.89 -4.00 19.26
N LEU A 162 12.83 -4.61 18.08
CA LEU A 162 12.42 -3.94 16.85
C LEU A 162 10.95 -3.53 16.88
N HIS A 163 10.07 -4.33 17.47
CA HIS A 163 8.64 -4.06 17.55
C HIS A 163 8.28 -2.96 18.56
N THR A 164 9.01 -2.90 19.67
CA THR A 164 8.70 -1.96 20.77
C THR A 164 9.58 -0.71 20.78
N GLY A 165 10.70 -0.72 20.07
CA GLY A 165 11.69 0.35 20.10
C GLY A 165 12.61 0.35 21.32
N ARG A 166 12.62 -0.71 22.13
CA ARG A 166 13.49 -0.81 23.32
C ARG A 166 14.95 -0.54 22.97
N GLY A 167 15.63 0.23 23.82
CA GLY A 167 17.05 0.54 23.67
C GLY A 167 17.38 1.66 22.67
N SER A 168 16.39 2.22 21.94
CA SER A 168 16.63 3.31 20.99
C SER A 168 15.47 4.30 20.96
N VAL A 169 15.71 5.49 21.51
CA VAL A 169 14.73 6.59 21.48
C VAL A 169 14.39 6.99 20.04
N LEU A 170 15.39 7.06 19.16
CA LEU A 170 15.17 7.42 17.75
C LEU A 170 14.26 6.40 17.06
N TRP A 171 14.51 5.10 17.27
CA TRP A 171 13.69 4.04 16.69
C TRP A 171 12.26 4.07 17.23
N SER A 172 12.07 4.33 18.52
CA SER A 172 10.74 4.49 19.13
C SER A 172 9.94 5.65 18.49
N ILE A 173 10.59 6.78 18.18
CA ILE A 173 9.97 7.90 17.49
C ILE A 173 9.56 7.51 16.06
N VAL A 174 10.42 6.79 15.34
CA VAL A 174 10.13 6.29 13.99
C VAL A 174 8.93 5.34 14.01
N LEU A 175 8.86 4.43 14.97
CA LEU A 175 7.72 3.52 15.15
C LEU A 175 6.43 4.28 15.48
N ALA A 176 6.49 5.29 16.35
CA ALA A 176 5.34 6.13 16.67
C ALA A 176 4.82 6.85 15.40
N ALA A 177 5.72 7.42 14.58
CA ALA A 177 5.36 8.02 13.31
C ALA A 177 4.74 6.99 12.33
N ALA A 178 5.28 5.76 12.28
CA ALA A 178 4.72 4.68 11.47
C ALA A 178 3.30 4.30 11.93
N CYS A 179 3.06 4.17 13.23
CA CYS A 179 1.74 3.87 13.79
C CYS A 179 0.70 4.96 13.45
N ILE A 180 1.06 6.24 13.62
CA ILE A 180 0.20 7.36 13.23
C ILE A 180 -0.10 7.32 11.72
N SER A 181 0.91 7.00 10.91
CA SER A 181 0.74 6.91 9.46
C SER A 181 -0.15 5.74 9.04
N ILE A 182 -0.14 4.61 9.76
CA ILE A 182 -1.08 3.50 9.52
C ILE A 182 -2.53 3.96 9.73
N LEU A 183 -2.81 4.72 10.79
CA LEU A 183 -4.15 5.31 11.01
C LEU A 183 -4.55 6.23 9.86
N PHE A 184 -3.62 7.06 9.39
CA PHE A 184 -3.84 7.92 8.22
C PHE A 184 -4.10 7.09 6.95
N PHE A 185 -3.40 5.97 6.74
CA PHE A 185 -3.60 5.10 5.57
C PHE A 185 -4.99 4.45 5.58
N ILE A 186 -5.46 4.01 6.74
CA ILE A 186 -6.83 3.51 6.90
C ILE A 186 -7.84 4.59 6.51
N TYR A 187 -7.72 5.77 7.10
CA TYR A 187 -8.61 6.90 6.82
C TYR A 187 -8.58 7.30 5.33
N SER A 188 -7.38 7.54 4.78
CA SER A 188 -7.21 7.99 3.38
C SER A 188 -7.65 6.92 2.38
N GLY A 189 -7.43 5.64 2.66
CA GLY A 189 -7.90 4.52 1.85
C GLY A 189 -9.42 4.46 1.76
N PHE A 190 -10.11 4.56 2.90
CA PHE A 190 -11.58 4.66 2.92
C PHE A 190 -12.08 5.92 2.21
N LYS A 191 -11.45 7.07 2.47
CA LYS A 191 -11.83 8.35 1.85
C LYS A 191 -11.74 8.28 0.32
N MET A 192 -10.63 7.77 -0.23
CA MET A 192 -10.46 7.58 -1.67
C MET A 192 -11.50 6.61 -2.25
N THR A 193 -11.81 5.53 -1.53
CA THR A 193 -12.82 4.55 -1.95
C THR A 193 -14.24 5.18 -1.98
N PHE A 194 -14.60 5.96 -0.97
CA PHE A 194 -15.89 6.66 -0.94
C PHE A 194 -15.98 7.75 -2.00
N MET A 195 -14.90 8.47 -2.28
CA MET A 195 -14.87 9.47 -3.36
C MET A 195 -15.14 8.82 -4.72
N ARG A 196 -14.58 7.63 -4.99
CA ARG A 196 -14.86 6.85 -6.22
C ARG A 196 -16.34 6.46 -6.33
N ARG A 197 -17.00 6.14 -5.20
CA ARG A 197 -18.43 5.74 -5.19
C ARG A 197 -19.38 6.91 -5.37
N LYS A 198 -19.06 8.11 -4.87
CA LYS A 198 -19.90 9.31 -5.00
C LYS A 198 -20.03 9.81 -6.45
N GLY A 199 -19.12 9.46 -7.35
CA GLY A 199 -19.15 9.83 -8.76
C GLY A 199 -20.17 9.07 -9.62
N ARG A 200 -21.09 8.29 -9.03
CA ARG A 200 -22.16 7.62 -9.79
C ARG A 200 -23.23 8.62 -10.18
N ILE A 201 -23.28 8.95 -11.46
CA ILE A 201 -24.32 9.80 -12.06
C ILE A 201 -25.54 8.93 -12.35
N LYS A 202 -26.75 9.42 -11.98
CA LYS A 202 -28.00 8.80 -12.39
C LYS A 202 -28.39 9.27 -13.79
N ASN A 203 -28.46 8.34 -14.73
CA ASN A 203 -28.93 8.65 -16.07
C ASN A 203 -30.43 9.00 -16.05
N LYS A 204 -30.78 10.06 -16.78
CA LYS A 204 -32.17 10.50 -16.98
C LYS A 204 -32.93 9.58 -17.95
N PHE A 205 -32.20 9.04 -18.93
CA PHE A 205 -32.77 8.20 -20.00
C PHE A 205 -32.16 6.80 -19.94
N LYS A 206 -32.87 5.81 -20.52
CA LYS A 206 -32.34 4.44 -20.70
C LYS A 206 -31.37 4.42 -21.89
N ALA A 207 -30.37 3.56 -21.84
CA ALA A 207 -29.35 3.42 -22.86
C ALA A 207 -29.90 3.27 -24.30
N ALA A 208 -30.97 2.48 -24.46
CA ALA A 208 -31.60 2.25 -25.76
C ALA A 208 -32.37 3.46 -26.35
N GLN A 209 -32.47 4.57 -25.61
CA GLN A 209 -33.20 5.77 -26.02
C GLN A 209 -32.27 6.93 -26.39
N CYS A 210 -30.98 6.77 -26.18
CA CYS A 210 -30.00 7.85 -26.26
C CYS A 210 -29.24 7.83 -27.59
N GLU A 211 -29.08 9.00 -28.16
CA GLU A 211 -28.31 9.28 -29.38
C GLU A 211 -26.82 9.48 -29.04
N ILE A 212 -26.55 9.99 -27.83
CA ILE A 212 -25.19 10.23 -27.35
C ILE A 212 -24.85 9.26 -26.20
N VAL A 213 -23.81 8.48 -26.37
CA VAL A 213 -23.31 7.57 -25.33
C VAL A 213 -21.95 8.04 -24.86
N ILE A 214 -21.83 8.24 -23.55
CA ILE A 214 -20.59 8.67 -22.90
C ILE A 214 -20.02 7.50 -22.12
N LEU A 215 -18.84 7.04 -22.51
CA LEU A 215 -18.09 5.99 -21.80
C LEU A 215 -16.97 6.61 -20.98
N VAL A 216 -16.81 6.13 -19.75
CA VAL A 216 -15.79 6.68 -18.85
C VAL A 216 -14.87 5.59 -18.33
N GLY A 217 -13.57 5.78 -18.63
CA GLY A 217 -12.45 5.05 -18.05
C GLY A 217 -11.75 5.90 -16.99
N SER A 218 -11.88 5.56 -15.71
CA SER A 218 -11.31 6.35 -14.62
C SER A 218 -10.76 5.49 -13.50
N GLU A 219 -9.53 5.74 -13.10
CA GLU A 219 -8.91 5.05 -11.96
C GLU A 219 -9.33 5.67 -10.62
N THR A 220 -9.27 6.98 -10.50
CA THR A 220 -9.50 7.71 -9.24
C THR A 220 -10.87 8.40 -9.17
N GLY A 221 -11.66 8.36 -10.24
CA GLY A 221 -12.96 9.03 -10.33
C GLY A 221 -12.91 10.46 -10.88
N SER A 222 -11.72 11.02 -11.11
CA SER A 222 -11.61 12.40 -11.63
C SER A 222 -12.15 12.54 -13.05
N THR A 223 -11.84 11.62 -13.95
CA THR A 223 -12.40 11.60 -15.33
C THR A 223 -13.93 11.52 -15.32
N MET A 224 -14.51 10.81 -14.34
CA MET A 224 -15.96 10.74 -14.16
C MET A 224 -16.58 12.12 -13.86
N SER A 225 -15.87 12.99 -13.14
CA SER A 225 -16.37 14.35 -12.86
C SER A 225 -16.48 15.20 -14.14
N PHE A 226 -15.48 15.14 -15.02
CA PHE A 226 -15.50 15.81 -16.31
C PHE A 226 -16.62 15.26 -17.22
N ALA A 227 -16.71 13.95 -17.33
CA ALA A 227 -17.78 13.30 -18.08
C ALA A 227 -19.18 13.65 -17.56
N GLY A 228 -19.31 13.82 -16.23
CA GLY A 228 -20.55 14.23 -15.60
C GLY A 228 -20.97 15.65 -15.91
N LEU A 229 -20.02 16.57 -16.01
CA LEU A 229 -20.30 17.95 -16.44
C LEU A 229 -20.75 17.98 -17.90
N PHE A 230 -20.02 17.30 -18.78
CA PHE A 230 -20.40 17.17 -20.17
C PHE A 230 -21.80 16.53 -20.35
N TYR A 231 -22.08 15.47 -19.61
CA TYR A 231 -23.40 14.83 -19.59
C TYR A 231 -24.53 15.82 -19.20
N ASN A 232 -24.31 16.61 -18.13
CA ASN A 232 -25.29 17.60 -17.69
C ASN A 232 -25.48 18.72 -18.70
N GLU A 233 -24.42 19.17 -19.37
CA GLU A 233 -24.49 20.17 -20.43
C GLU A 233 -25.34 19.67 -21.61
N LEU A 234 -25.13 18.43 -22.05
CA LEU A 234 -25.94 17.80 -23.09
C LEU A 234 -27.42 17.74 -22.71
N LEU A 235 -27.71 17.37 -21.46
CA LEU A 235 -29.10 17.35 -20.95
C LEU A 235 -29.70 18.76 -20.93
N ASN A 236 -28.93 19.78 -20.55
CA ASN A 236 -29.38 21.19 -20.56
C ASN A 236 -29.68 21.70 -21.99
N LYS A 237 -28.91 21.22 -22.98
CA LYS A 237 -29.15 21.46 -24.41
C LYS A 237 -30.26 20.57 -25.00
N GLY A 238 -31.00 19.84 -24.19
CA GLY A 238 -32.14 18.99 -24.60
C GLY A 238 -31.74 17.67 -25.27
N LYS A 239 -30.45 17.34 -25.35
CA LYS A 239 -29.97 16.10 -25.98
C LYS A 239 -30.19 14.87 -25.07
N LYS A 240 -30.47 13.73 -25.68
CA LYS A 240 -30.62 12.44 -24.93
C LYS A 240 -29.27 11.77 -24.85
N ALA A 241 -28.64 11.88 -23.67
CA ALA A 241 -27.35 11.27 -23.38
C ALA A 241 -27.43 10.15 -22.35
N PHE A 242 -26.53 9.17 -22.46
CA PHE A 242 -26.36 8.06 -21.51
C PHE A 242 -24.89 7.96 -21.11
N LEU A 243 -24.60 8.02 -19.81
CA LEU A 243 -23.26 7.95 -19.26
C LEU A 243 -23.04 6.63 -18.53
N THR A 244 -21.97 5.92 -18.87
CA THR A 244 -21.62 4.66 -18.20
C THR A 244 -20.11 4.41 -18.20
N GLN A 245 -19.67 3.37 -17.47
CA GLN A 245 -18.26 2.96 -17.46
C GLN A 245 -17.91 2.19 -18.74
N MET A 246 -16.65 2.27 -19.16
CA MET A 246 -16.17 1.58 -20.38
C MET A 246 -16.39 0.06 -20.33
N ASP A 247 -16.23 -0.57 -19.19
CA ASP A 247 -16.51 -2.01 -19.00
C ASP A 247 -17.98 -2.41 -19.15
N LYS A 248 -18.86 -1.44 -19.37
CA LYS A 248 -20.30 -1.67 -19.63
C LYS A 248 -20.67 -1.37 -21.08
N TYR A 249 -19.69 -1.30 -21.97
CA TYR A 249 -19.95 -1.18 -23.40
C TYR A 249 -20.82 -2.36 -23.88
N GLN A 250 -21.85 -2.03 -24.63
CA GLN A 250 -22.83 -2.98 -25.17
C GLN A 250 -23.41 -2.42 -26.46
N LYS A 251 -24.36 -3.12 -27.06
CA LYS A 251 -25.12 -2.58 -28.18
C LYS A 251 -26.03 -1.43 -27.74
N PHE A 252 -25.95 -0.31 -28.46
CA PHE A 252 -26.76 0.89 -28.25
C PHE A 252 -27.56 1.20 -29.51
N PRO A 253 -28.83 0.77 -29.58
CA PRO A 253 -29.60 0.76 -30.84
C PRO A 253 -29.84 2.11 -31.50
N LYS A 254 -29.68 3.21 -30.79
CA LYS A 254 -29.92 4.60 -31.25
C LYS A 254 -28.69 5.48 -31.11
N MET A 255 -27.53 4.91 -30.90
CA MET A 255 -26.30 5.67 -30.72
C MET A 255 -25.83 6.27 -32.07
N GLU A 256 -25.77 7.56 -32.16
CA GLU A 256 -25.20 8.31 -33.27
C GLU A 256 -23.80 8.83 -32.92
N HIS A 257 -23.56 9.12 -31.61
CA HIS A 257 -22.30 9.65 -31.13
C HIS A 257 -21.81 8.86 -29.90
N LEU A 258 -20.56 8.41 -29.97
CA LEU A 258 -19.84 7.78 -28.89
C LEU A 258 -18.74 8.72 -28.40
N VAL A 259 -18.83 9.17 -27.15
CA VAL A 259 -17.81 10.03 -26.53
C VAL A 259 -17.10 9.22 -25.45
N ILE A 260 -15.78 9.10 -25.53
CA ILE A 260 -14.99 8.35 -24.58
C ILE A 260 -14.06 9.27 -23.80
N PHE A 261 -14.25 9.34 -22.50
CA PHE A 261 -13.35 10.00 -21.57
C PHE A 261 -12.54 8.94 -20.84
N THR A 262 -11.23 8.89 -21.04
CA THR A 262 -10.42 7.86 -20.37
C THR A 262 -9.13 8.40 -19.80
N SER A 263 -8.71 7.84 -18.66
CA SER A 263 -7.37 8.04 -18.12
C SER A 263 -6.49 6.83 -18.44
N THR A 264 -5.18 7.05 -18.45
CA THR A 264 -4.19 5.99 -18.56
C THR A 264 -3.68 5.63 -17.18
N TYR A 265 -3.52 4.34 -16.90
CA TYR A 265 -2.96 3.81 -15.67
C TYR A 265 -1.61 3.11 -15.92
N GLY A 266 -0.70 3.15 -14.93
CA GLY A 266 0.58 2.43 -15.01
C GLY A 266 1.39 2.75 -16.27
N ASP A 267 1.80 1.71 -16.99
CA ASP A 267 2.64 1.75 -18.19
C ASP A 267 1.87 1.93 -19.51
N GLY A 268 0.68 2.50 -19.43
CA GLY A 268 -0.23 2.63 -20.57
C GLY A 268 -1.45 1.72 -20.44
N GLU A 269 -1.64 1.12 -19.27
CA GLU A 269 -2.74 0.21 -19.00
C GLU A 269 -4.10 0.91 -18.93
N PRO A 270 -5.21 0.20 -19.21
CA PRO A 270 -6.54 0.71 -18.98
C PRO A 270 -6.79 0.96 -17.48
N PRO A 271 -7.58 1.96 -17.12
CA PRO A 271 -8.05 2.13 -15.74
C PRO A 271 -8.97 0.97 -15.33
N ALA A 272 -9.12 0.77 -14.02
CA ALA A 272 -9.80 -0.40 -13.43
C ALA A 272 -11.21 -0.67 -13.97
N ASN A 273 -11.92 0.35 -14.45
CA ASN A 273 -13.27 0.25 -15.00
C ASN A 273 -13.32 0.26 -16.56
N ALA A 274 -12.16 0.00 -17.20
CA ALA A 274 -12.02 -0.09 -18.65
C ALA A 274 -11.24 -1.34 -19.10
N THR A 275 -10.92 -2.25 -18.19
CA THR A 275 -10.08 -3.44 -18.46
C THR A 275 -10.72 -4.42 -19.45
N LYS A 276 -12.05 -4.44 -19.54
CA LYS A 276 -12.81 -5.32 -20.43
C LYS A 276 -13.23 -4.63 -21.74
N PHE A 277 -13.01 -3.32 -21.86
CA PHE A 277 -13.53 -2.53 -22.96
C PHE A 277 -13.10 -3.04 -24.34
N MET A 278 -11.80 -3.28 -24.54
CA MET A 278 -11.28 -3.76 -25.83
C MET A 278 -11.92 -5.09 -26.28
N SER A 279 -12.10 -6.03 -25.33
CA SER A 279 -12.77 -7.29 -25.62
C SER A 279 -14.27 -7.13 -25.89
N GLN A 280 -14.90 -6.15 -25.27
CA GLN A 280 -16.32 -5.87 -25.49
C GLN A 280 -16.56 -5.12 -26.79
N LEU A 281 -15.65 -4.23 -27.20
CA LEU A 281 -15.70 -3.53 -28.49
C LEU A 281 -15.69 -4.57 -29.62
N GLN A 282 -14.82 -5.59 -29.56
CA GLN A 282 -14.75 -6.66 -30.55
C GLN A 282 -16.00 -7.55 -30.58
N LYS A 283 -16.66 -7.75 -29.42
CA LYS A 283 -17.83 -8.63 -29.31
C LYS A 283 -19.16 -7.95 -29.65
N ASN A 284 -19.25 -6.65 -29.50
CA ASN A 284 -20.49 -5.88 -29.60
C ASN A 284 -20.42 -4.87 -30.75
N ASN A 285 -20.30 -5.35 -32.00
CA ASN A 285 -20.43 -4.48 -33.16
C ASN A 285 -21.78 -3.79 -33.14
N GLN A 286 -21.77 -2.48 -33.37
CA GLN A 286 -23.01 -1.70 -33.46
C GLN A 286 -23.78 -2.08 -34.73
N SER A 287 -25.09 -1.86 -34.72
CA SER A 287 -25.93 -2.20 -35.88
C SER A 287 -26.03 -1.04 -36.89
N GLN A 288 -25.38 0.05 -36.59
CA GLN A 288 -25.39 1.31 -37.39
C GLN A 288 -24.05 2.03 -37.28
N ASP A 289 -23.75 2.82 -38.29
CA ASP A 289 -22.59 3.73 -38.24
C ASP A 289 -22.78 4.79 -37.17
N PHE A 290 -21.68 5.14 -36.50
CA PHE A 290 -21.67 6.16 -35.45
C PHE A 290 -20.40 7.00 -35.50
N ASN A 291 -20.52 8.25 -35.06
CA ASN A 291 -19.38 9.11 -34.87
C ASN A 291 -18.78 8.91 -33.49
N TYR A 292 -17.45 8.98 -33.39
CA TYR A 292 -16.80 8.89 -32.09
C TYR A 292 -15.80 10.01 -31.83
N SER A 293 -15.54 10.26 -30.56
CA SER A 293 -14.49 11.17 -30.06
C SER A 293 -13.84 10.58 -28.80
N VAL A 294 -12.52 10.66 -28.69
CA VAL A 294 -11.76 10.16 -27.56
C VAL A 294 -11.02 11.28 -26.86
N VAL A 295 -11.21 11.42 -25.55
CA VAL A 295 -10.52 12.38 -24.70
C VAL A 295 -9.67 11.64 -23.66
N GLY A 296 -8.37 11.80 -23.77
CA GLY A 296 -7.38 11.21 -22.86
C GLY A 296 -7.00 12.14 -21.72
N PHE A 297 -7.13 11.67 -20.48
CA PHE A 297 -6.67 12.38 -19.29
C PHE A 297 -5.38 11.77 -18.78
N GLY A 298 -4.33 12.57 -18.65
CA GLY A 298 -3.04 12.12 -18.22
C GLY A 298 -2.19 13.20 -17.56
N SER A 299 -0.94 12.90 -17.33
CA SER A 299 0.07 13.87 -16.94
C SER A 299 1.35 13.64 -17.73
N LEU A 300 1.87 14.70 -18.33
CA LEU A 300 3.14 14.71 -19.07
C LEU A 300 4.35 14.30 -18.21
N ALA A 301 4.17 14.23 -16.89
CA ALA A 301 5.21 13.70 -16.01
C ALA A 301 5.38 12.18 -16.10
N TYR A 302 4.50 11.47 -16.82
CA TYR A 302 4.61 10.03 -17.06
C TYR A 302 4.96 9.72 -18.52
N PRO A 303 5.84 8.75 -18.78
CA PRO A 303 6.25 8.39 -20.16
C PRO A 303 5.09 7.96 -21.05
N SER A 304 4.10 7.24 -20.49
CA SER A 304 2.93 6.73 -21.21
C SER A 304 1.74 7.70 -21.15
N TYR A 305 1.99 8.99 -21.42
CA TYR A 305 0.97 10.03 -21.41
C TYR A 305 -0.20 9.69 -22.35
N CYS A 306 -1.39 9.55 -21.79
CA CYS A 306 -2.64 9.26 -22.50
C CYS A 306 -2.60 8.02 -23.43
N LYS A 307 -1.64 7.10 -23.25
CA LYS A 307 -1.45 5.97 -24.14
C LYS A 307 -2.72 5.15 -24.36
N PHE A 308 -3.47 4.84 -23.29
CA PHE A 308 -4.70 4.07 -23.43
C PHE A 308 -5.77 4.78 -24.28
N ALA A 309 -5.81 6.12 -24.29
CA ALA A 309 -6.72 6.86 -25.17
C ALA A 309 -6.36 6.66 -26.65
N PHE A 310 -5.07 6.63 -26.99
CA PHE A 310 -4.62 6.34 -28.36
C PHE A 310 -4.89 4.87 -28.71
N ASP A 311 -4.65 3.91 -27.79
CA ASP A 311 -4.97 2.50 -28.03
C ASP A 311 -6.49 2.28 -28.29
N VAL A 312 -7.35 3.07 -27.62
CA VAL A 312 -8.81 3.06 -27.85
C VAL A 312 -9.17 3.63 -29.22
N ASP A 313 -8.55 4.73 -29.61
CA ASP A 313 -8.75 5.36 -30.92
C ASP A 313 -8.34 4.43 -32.08
N ASP A 314 -7.16 3.81 -31.95
CA ASP A 314 -6.69 2.84 -32.94
C ASP A 314 -7.65 1.65 -33.08
N ALA A 315 -8.22 1.19 -31.95
CA ALA A 315 -9.20 0.11 -31.98
C ALA A 315 -10.54 0.53 -32.63
N LEU A 316 -10.96 1.77 -32.45
CA LEU A 316 -12.16 2.32 -33.08
C LEU A 316 -11.94 2.56 -34.58
N LYS A 317 -10.78 3.08 -34.97
CA LYS A 317 -10.39 3.22 -36.40
C LYS A 317 -10.38 1.90 -37.16
N ALA A 318 -10.08 0.82 -36.47
CA ALA A 318 -10.13 -0.53 -37.06
C ALA A 318 -11.56 -1.08 -37.21
N SER A 319 -12.57 -0.44 -36.60
CA SER A 319 -13.98 -0.82 -36.72
C SER A 319 -14.61 -0.20 -37.96
N SER A 320 -15.35 -0.99 -38.75
CA SER A 320 -16.00 -0.52 -39.95
C SER A 320 -17.15 0.46 -39.71
N ASP A 321 -17.72 0.41 -38.51
CA ASP A 321 -18.96 1.13 -38.16
C ASP A 321 -18.70 2.47 -37.44
N ALA A 322 -17.42 2.77 -37.14
CA ALA A 322 -17.02 3.94 -36.38
C ALA A 322 -16.33 5.00 -37.25
N GLN A 323 -16.80 6.25 -37.20
CA GLN A 323 -16.22 7.39 -37.90
C GLN A 323 -15.67 8.40 -36.87
N GLU A 324 -14.46 8.84 -37.06
CA GLU A 324 -13.83 9.84 -36.19
C GLU A 324 -14.47 11.21 -36.40
N LEU A 325 -15.10 11.77 -35.36
CA LEU A 325 -15.65 13.12 -35.37
C LEU A 325 -14.58 14.17 -35.06
N LEU A 326 -13.78 13.90 -34.04
CA LEU A 326 -12.62 14.66 -33.62
C LEU A 326 -11.47 13.72 -33.29
N GLY A 327 -10.25 14.06 -33.69
CA GLY A 327 -9.05 13.36 -33.31
C GLY A 327 -8.86 13.25 -31.79
N VAL A 328 -8.01 12.35 -31.35
CA VAL A 328 -7.73 12.17 -29.89
C VAL A 328 -7.32 13.49 -29.26
N TYR A 329 -8.10 13.94 -28.30
CA TYR A 329 -7.78 15.13 -27.52
C TYR A 329 -7.18 14.77 -26.18
N THR A 330 -6.07 15.39 -25.80
CA THR A 330 -5.38 15.05 -24.55
C THR A 330 -5.43 16.19 -23.55
N ILE A 331 -5.82 15.89 -22.31
CA ILE A 331 -5.92 16.85 -21.21
C ILE A 331 -4.84 16.55 -20.18
N ASN A 332 -3.85 17.45 -20.10
CA ASN A 332 -2.77 17.35 -19.11
C ASN A 332 -3.23 17.87 -17.75
N ASN A 333 -2.87 17.12 -16.67
CA ASN A 333 -3.11 17.52 -15.29
C ASN A 333 -4.55 17.97 -14.98
N LYS A 334 -5.54 17.41 -15.68
CA LYS A 334 -6.97 17.74 -15.47
C LYS A 334 -7.27 19.23 -15.65
N SER A 335 -6.70 19.88 -16.68
CA SER A 335 -6.95 21.26 -17.02
C SER A 335 -8.43 21.45 -17.38
N TRP A 336 -9.12 22.32 -16.66
CA TRP A 336 -10.50 22.72 -16.94
C TRP A 336 -10.58 23.53 -18.24
N GLU A 337 -9.63 24.41 -18.45
CA GLU A 337 -9.56 25.22 -19.66
C GLU A 337 -9.46 24.37 -20.95
N ALA A 338 -8.56 23.35 -20.92
CA ALA A 338 -8.44 22.41 -22.03
C ALA A 338 -9.71 21.56 -22.23
N PHE A 339 -10.40 21.25 -21.15
CA PHE A 339 -11.67 20.52 -21.22
C PHE A 339 -12.77 21.39 -21.86
N ASP A 340 -12.92 22.63 -21.41
CA ASP A 340 -13.92 23.56 -21.94
C ASP A 340 -13.69 23.84 -23.45
N GLN A 341 -12.42 24.04 -23.85
CA GLN A 341 -12.04 24.18 -25.27
C GLN A 341 -12.46 22.95 -26.11
N TRP A 342 -12.28 21.73 -25.56
CA TRP A 342 -12.73 20.53 -26.25
C TRP A 342 -14.26 20.46 -26.35
N VAL A 343 -14.97 20.81 -25.28
CA VAL A 343 -16.46 20.83 -25.29
C VAL A 343 -17.01 21.76 -26.34
N ASP A 344 -16.42 22.97 -26.49
CA ASP A 344 -16.79 23.93 -27.51
C ASP A 344 -16.54 23.38 -28.93
N GLN A 345 -15.33 22.83 -29.18
CA GLN A 345 -14.99 22.25 -30.49
C GLN A 345 -15.92 21.07 -30.84
N TRP A 346 -16.25 20.23 -29.87
CA TRP A 346 -17.17 19.11 -30.08
C TRP A 346 -18.58 19.58 -30.34
N GLY A 347 -19.03 20.65 -29.64
CA GLY A 347 -20.34 21.28 -29.87
C GLY A 347 -20.50 21.87 -31.26
N GLU A 348 -19.47 22.54 -31.79
CA GLU A 348 -19.45 23.08 -33.16
C GLU A 348 -19.58 22.01 -34.25
N ARG A 349 -19.08 20.80 -33.99
CA ARG A 349 -19.16 19.66 -34.94
C ARG A 349 -20.51 18.95 -34.91
N LEU A 350 -21.27 19.13 -33.83
CA LEU A 350 -22.59 18.52 -33.70
C LEU A 350 -23.71 19.31 -34.41
N GLY A 351 -23.47 20.57 -34.73
CA GLY A 351 -24.41 21.51 -35.39
C GLY A 351 -25.31 22.15 -34.36
#